data_58726c0e46fe17d0dd1c63a91c461bfc
#
_entry.id   58726c0e46fe17d0dd1c63a91c461bfc
#
_cell.length_a   1.000
_cell.length_b   1.000
_cell.length_c   1.000
_cell.angle_alpha   90.00
_cell.angle_beta   90.00
_cell.angle_gamma   90.00
#
_symmetry.space_group_name_H-M   'P 1'
#
loop_
_entity.id
_entity.type
_entity.pdbx_description
1 polymer ?
#
loop_
_entity_poly.entity_id
_entity_poly.type
_entity_poly.pdbx_seq_one_letter_code
_entity_poly.pdbx_strand_id
1 'polypeptide(L)'
;MTSLTDMYNYVDAFLTQLEQKYSRELTSSALTTDRAIFVGAKTVKIPRLDLGGYKNHSRAGGWNRQTLANDFELKVLEHDRNVEFYVDAMDVDETNQILSAANITNVFVTEQAIPELDKYRYSKLYSEYVALGKTPDTTVPSLANVLQIFDSMMKAMDEAEVPLEGRRLYVTPTIMELLKQANDLRRVVLVQQAGGAVNRAVRSLDDVEMVMVPSSRMKTAYDFTNGAVPAVDAKQINMILVHPSSVIAPIKHSAIYLWP
;
A
#
# COMPACT_ATOMS: atom_id res chain seq x y z
N MET A 1 14.69 15.96 38.88
CA MET A 1 14.95 14.58 38.34
C MET A 1 13.62 14.06 37.86
N THR A 2 13.41 14.08 36.54
CA THR A 2 12.24 13.47 35.92
C THR A 2 12.36 11.96 36.11
N SER A 3 11.36 11.30 36.69
CA SER A 3 11.45 9.88 36.98
C SER A 3 11.48 9.09 35.66
N LEU A 4 12.18 7.97 35.61
CA LEU A 4 12.19 7.05 34.48
C LEU A 4 10.75 6.66 34.02
N THR A 5 9.81 6.63 34.96
CA THR A 5 8.41 6.33 34.74
C THR A 5 7.71 7.39 33.85
N ASP A 6 8.03 8.67 34.02
CA ASP A 6 7.44 9.75 33.23
C ASP A 6 7.95 9.73 31.78
N MET A 7 9.19 9.29 31.59
CA MET A 7 9.80 9.15 30.27
C MET A 7 9.17 7.99 29.46
N TYR A 8 8.86 6.86 30.08
CA TYR A 8 8.16 5.74 29.41
C TYR A 8 6.74 6.10 29.02
N ASN A 9 5.98 6.75 29.90
CA ASN A 9 4.63 7.20 29.60
C ASN A 9 4.58 8.20 28.42
N TYR A 10 5.57 9.07 28.30
CA TYR A 10 5.69 10.01 27.19
C TYR A 10 5.98 9.29 25.87
N VAL A 11 6.89 8.32 25.86
CA VAL A 11 7.23 7.52 24.67
C VAL A 11 6.03 6.72 24.19
N ASP A 12 5.29 6.06 25.08
CA ASP A 12 4.10 5.29 24.73
C ASP A 12 2.99 6.16 24.12
N ALA A 13 2.73 7.33 24.72
CA ALA A 13 1.75 8.28 24.18
C ALA A 13 2.17 8.83 22.81
N PHE A 14 3.45 9.08 22.62
CA PHE A 14 4.01 9.58 21.37
C PHE A 14 3.95 8.52 20.25
N LEU A 15 4.27 7.26 20.56
CA LEU A 15 4.17 6.14 19.61
C LEU A 15 2.74 5.95 19.13
N THR A 16 1.74 6.02 20.00
CA THR A 16 0.33 5.89 19.64
C THR A 16 -0.12 6.98 18.67
N GLN A 17 0.29 8.23 18.90
CA GLN A 17 -0.01 9.34 18.00
C GLN A 17 0.67 9.18 16.63
N LEU A 18 1.91 8.70 16.63
CA LEU A 18 2.69 8.44 15.43
C LEU A 18 2.05 7.34 14.57
N GLU A 19 1.64 6.23 15.16
CA GLU A 19 0.96 5.15 14.44
C GLU A 19 -0.34 5.62 13.80
N GLN A 20 -1.13 6.43 14.49
CA GLN A 20 -2.36 7.02 13.94
C GLN A 20 -2.08 7.94 12.75
N LYS A 21 -1.03 8.77 12.80
CA LYS A 21 -0.63 9.64 11.70
C LYS A 21 -0.15 8.84 10.52
N TYR A 22 0.70 7.84 10.77
CA TYR A 22 1.23 6.93 9.78
C TYR A 22 0.12 6.24 8.99
N SER A 23 -0.87 5.70 9.67
CA SER A 23 -2.02 5.03 9.06
C SER A 23 -2.87 5.95 8.17
N ARG A 24 -2.99 7.23 8.50
CA ARG A 24 -3.83 8.19 7.75
C ARG A 24 -3.17 8.69 6.46
N GLU A 25 -1.87 8.86 6.45
CA GLU A 25 -1.13 9.49 5.34
C GLU A 25 -0.58 8.49 4.32
N LEU A 26 -0.57 7.20 4.64
CA LEU A 26 -0.21 6.15 3.71
C LEU A 26 -1.27 5.98 2.63
N THR A 27 -0.89 6.13 1.36
CA THR A 27 -1.79 5.83 0.24
C THR A 27 -2.03 4.34 0.08
N SER A 28 -1.09 3.51 0.53
CA SER A 28 -1.15 2.04 0.53
C SER A 28 -1.70 1.44 1.83
N SER A 29 -2.32 2.23 2.72
CA SER A 29 -2.83 1.75 4.01
C SER A 29 -3.78 0.55 3.90
N ALA A 30 -4.64 0.54 2.91
CA ALA A 30 -5.58 -0.55 2.66
C ALA A 30 -4.91 -1.89 2.28
N LEU A 31 -3.63 -1.87 1.89
CA LEU A 31 -2.85 -3.07 1.57
C LEU A 31 -2.16 -3.66 2.81
N THR A 32 -2.29 -3.02 3.98
CA THR A 32 -1.70 -3.51 5.22
C THR A 32 -2.47 -4.71 5.73
N THR A 33 -1.75 -5.76 6.08
CA THR A 33 -2.33 -7.01 6.60
C THR A 33 -2.07 -7.11 8.10
N ASP A 34 -3.14 -7.04 8.91
CA ASP A 34 -3.05 -7.11 10.37
C ASP A 34 -2.98 -8.54 10.92
N ARG A 35 -3.33 -9.54 10.09
CA ARG A 35 -3.46 -10.96 10.50
C ARG A 35 -2.32 -11.83 9.97
N ALA A 36 -1.09 -11.41 10.16
CA ALA A 36 0.06 -12.20 9.77
C ALA A 36 0.57 -13.08 10.92
N ILE A 37 0.86 -14.35 10.65
CA ILE A 37 1.49 -15.25 11.62
C ILE A 37 2.99 -15.18 11.42
N PHE A 38 3.69 -14.59 12.39
CA PHE A 38 5.15 -14.50 12.35
C PHE A 38 5.79 -15.75 12.96
N VAL A 39 6.79 -16.27 12.25
CA VAL A 39 7.62 -17.40 12.71
C VAL A 39 9.08 -16.94 12.71
N GLY A 40 9.63 -16.70 13.89
CA GLY A 40 10.99 -16.17 14.04
C GLY A 40 11.11 -14.68 13.71
N ALA A 41 12.35 -14.23 13.45
CA ALA A 41 12.66 -12.80 13.33
C ALA A 41 12.14 -12.15 12.05
N LYS A 42 12.22 -12.83 10.91
CA LYS A 42 11.97 -12.23 9.59
C LYS A 42 11.00 -13.04 8.71
N THR A 43 10.31 -14.05 9.23
CA THR A 43 9.52 -14.96 8.44
C THR A 43 8.04 -14.86 8.76
N VAL A 44 7.20 -14.77 7.73
CA VAL A 44 5.75 -14.82 7.81
C VAL A 44 5.28 -16.17 7.27
N LYS A 45 4.36 -16.80 7.98
CA LYS A 45 3.73 -18.06 7.62
C LYS A 45 2.35 -17.81 7.05
N ILE A 46 2.14 -18.20 5.81
CA ILE A 46 0.87 -18.05 5.10
C ILE A 46 0.22 -19.41 5.00
N PRO A 47 -0.96 -19.64 5.62
CA PRO A 47 -1.65 -20.92 5.46
C PRO A 47 -2.19 -21.05 4.03
N ARG A 48 -1.93 -22.20 3.40
CA ARG A 48 -2.47 -22.56 2.10
C ARG A 48 -3.26 -23.86 2.23
N LEU A 49 -4.53 -23.84 1.82
CA LEU A 49 -5.38 -25.01 1.78
C LEU A 49 -5.76 -25.29 0.34
N ASP A 50 -5.36 -26.47 -0.15
CA ASP A 50 -5.73 -26.94 -1.48
C ASP A 50 -6.80 -28.03 -1.36
N LEU A 51 -7.92 -27.80 -2.06
CA LEU A 51 -9.09 -28.68 -2.05
C LEU A 51 -9.41 -29.09 -3.48
N GLY A 52 -9.60 -30.39 -3.69
CA GLY A 52 -10.10 -30.89 -4.96
C GLY A 52 -11.60 -30.64 -5.13
N GLY A 53 -12.07 -30.57 -6.38
CA GLY A 53 -13.47 -30.42 -6.74
C GLY A 53 -14.31 -31.69 -6.53
N TYR A 54 -15.60 -31.60 -6.83
CA TYR A 54 -16.51 -32.74 -6.80
C TYR A 54 -16.12 -33.81 -7.82
N LYS A 55 -16.38 -35.06 -7.49
CA LYS A 55 -16.26 -36.21 -8.40
C LYS A 55 -17.63 -36.82 -8.64
N ASN A 56 -17.79 -37.49 -9.78
CA ASN A 56 -19.05 -38.16 -10.12
C ASN A 56 -19.43 -39.23 -9.08
N HIS A 57 -20.67 -39.23 -8.69
CA HIS A 57 -21.22 -40.23 -7.78
C HIS A 57 -21.28 -41.61 -8.45
N SER A 58 -20.80 -42.63 -7.74
CA SER A 58 -20.96 -44.03 -8.18
C SER A 58 -22.21 -44.65 -7.55
N ARG A 59 -23.09 -45.22 -8.39
CA ARG A 59 -24.24 -45.97 -7.90
C ARG A 59 -23.89 -47.28 -7.20
N ALA A 60 -22.67 -47.76 -7.34
CA ALA A 60 -22.16 -48.94 -6.68
C ALA A 60 -21.85 -48.75 -5.18
N GLY A 61 -22.08 -47.57 -4.66
CA GLY A 61 -21.82 -47.17 -3.28
C GLY A 61 -20.40 -46.66 -3.07
N GLY A 62 -20.24 -45.84 -2.01
CA GLY A 62 -18.99 -45.28 -1.58
C GLY A 62 -18.91 -43.77 -1.80
N TRP A 63 -18.27 -43.10 -0.86
CA TRP A 63 -17.99 -41.66 -0.94
C TRP A 63 -16.63 -41.45 -1.62
N ASN A 64 -16.60 -40.45 -2.51
CA ASN A 64 -15.35 -40.00 -3.13
C ASN A 64 -14.48 -39.31 -2.08
N ARG A 65 -13.51 -40.00 -1.50
CA ARG A 65 -12.57 -39.39 -0.56
C ARG A 65 -11.52 -38.61 -1.34
N GLN A 66 -11.23 -37.41 -0.84
CA GLN A 66 -10.16 -36.55 -1.34
C GLN A 66 -9.12 -36.32 -0.26
N THR A 67 -7.89 -36.19 -0.68
CA THR A 67 -6.79 -35.81 0.21
C THR A 67 -6.80 -34.30 0.39
N LEU A 68 -6.81 -33.84 1.63
CA LEU A 68 -6.63 -32.44 1.98
C LEU A 68 -5.14 -32.14 2.04
N ALA A 69 -4.67 -31.23 1.21
CA ALA A 69 -3.32 -30.71 1.32
C ALA A 69 -3.38 -29.39 2.10
N ASN A 70 -2.85 -29.39 3.30
CA ASN A 70 -2.65 -28.20 4.12
C ASN A 70 -1.15 -27.93 4.21
N ASP A 71 -0.72 -26.86 3.57
CA ASP A 71 0.68 -26.47 3.55
C ASP A 71 0.82 -25.00 4.01
N PHE A 72 2.05 -24.64 4.39
CA PHE A 72 2.37 -23.29 4.80
C PHE A 72 3.45 -22.72 3.90
N GLU A 73 3.13 -21.66 3.20
CA GLU A 73 4.12 -20.90 2.46
C GLU A 73 4.87 -19.97 3.42
N LEU A 74 6.20 -20.05 3.40
CA LEU A 74 7.06 -19.18 4.19
C LEU A 74 7.57 -18.03 3.31
N LYS A 75 7.27 -16.81 3.72
CA LYS A 75 7.81 -15.59 3.06
C LYS A 75 8.72 -14.85 4.02
N VAL A 76 9.83 -14.36 3.52
CA VAL A 76 10.81 -13.60 4.29
C VAL A 76 10.51 -12.11 4.16
N LEU A 77 10.54 -11.40 5.28
CA LEU A 77 10.45 -9.93 5.29
C LEU A 77 11.82 -9.35 4.91
N GLU A 78 11.87 -8.63 3.82
CA GLU A 78 13.11 -8.09 3.23
C GLU A 78 13.38 -6.63 3.63
N HIS A 79 12.34 -5.87 3.97
CA HIS A 79 12.44 -4.45 4.26
C HIS A 79 12.64 -4.22 5.76
N ASP A 80 13.90 -4.06 6.16
CA ASP A 80 14.33 -3.84 7.55
C ASP A 80 15.20 -2.57 7.57
N ARG A 81 14.67 -1.47 8.14
CA ARG A 81 15.25 -0.13 8.07
C ARG A 81 15.34 0.49 9.45
N ASN A 82 16.42 1.19 9.71
CA ASN A 82 16.62 2.01 10.90
C ASN A 82 17.29 3.33 10.55
N VAL A 83 17.13 4.30 11.42
CA VAL A 83 17.83 5.58 11.39
C VAL A 83 18.04 6.04 12.82
N GLU A 84 19.14 6.71 13.08
CA GLU A 84 19.47 7.32 14.36
C GLU A 84 19.73 8.82 14.13
N PHE A 85 19.15 9.65 14.98
CA PHE A 85 19.40 11.09 15.01
C PHE A 85 20.02 11.44 16.37
N TYR A 86 21.18 12.09 16.32
CA TYR A 86 21.79 12.69 17.50
C TYR A 86 21.42 14.17 17.55
N VAL A 87 20.96 14.62 18.72
CA VAL A 87 20.58 16.01 18.97
C VAL A 87 21.19 16.45 20.28
N ASP A 88 21.98 17.54 20.26
CA ASP A 88 22.52 18.14 21.47
C ASP A 88 21.44 19.00 22.16
N ALA A 89 21.39 18.95 23.49
CA ALA A 89 20.44 19.74 24.28
C ALA A 89 20.64 21.25 24.10
N MET A 90 21.86 21.70 23.86
CA MET A 90 22.15 23.13 23.59
C MET A 90 21.61 23.57 22.24
N ASP A 91 21.67 22.72 21.22
CA ASP A 91 21.11 23.00 19.89
C ASP A 91 19.59 23.11 19.92
N VAL A 92 18.91 22.37 20.78
CA VAL A 92 17.47 22.47 20.99
C VAL A 92 17.07 23.84 21.54
N ASP A 93 17.83 24.35 22.50
CA ASP A 93 17.57 25.67 23.12
C ASP A 93 17.86 26.82 22.14
N GLU A 94 19.01 26.78 21.46
CA GLU A 94 19.40 27.78 20.47
C GLU A 94 18.45 27.84 19.26
N THR A 95 17.89 26.72 18.83
CA THR A 95 16.97 26.64 17.71
C THR A 95 15.50 26.89 18.11
N ASN A 96 15.25 27.33 19.33
CA ASN A 96 13.90 27.60 19.86
C ASN A 96 12.98 26.35 19.73
N GLN A 97 13.51 25.18 20.14
CA GLN A 97 12.87 23.86 20.12
C GLN A 97 12.52 23.28 18.73
N ILE A 98 13.01 23.86 17.65
CA ILE A 98 12.81 23.30 16.31
C ILE A 98 13.43 21.88 16.23
N LEU A 99 14.59 21.67 16.85
CA LEU A 99 15.26 20.37 16.91
C LEU A 99 14.75 19.45 18.03
N SER A 100 13.56 19.68 18.56
CA SER A 100 12.98 18.76 19.53
C SER A 100 12.80 17.35 18.93
N ALA A 101 13.00 16.31 19.70
CA ALA A 101 12.87 14.91 19.26
C ALA A 101 11.49 14.64 18.60
N ALA A 102 10.43 15.25 19.13
CA ALA A 102 9.08 15.12 18.60
C ALA A 102 8.96 15.75 17.20
N ASN A 103 9.55 16.92 16.99
CA ASN A 103 9.51 17.59 15.69
C ASN A 103 10.33 16.85 14.65
N ILE A 104 11.58 16.44 14.98
CA ILE A 104 12.44 15.65 14.10
C ILE A 104 11.73 14.37 13.66
N THR A 105 11.16 13.63 14.61
CA THR A 105 10.44 12.39 14.30
C THR A 105 9.23 12.65 13.42
N ASN A 106 8.47 13.70 13.69
CA ASN A 106 7.29 14.06 12.91
C ASN A 106 7.64 14.38 11.45
N VAL A 107 8.68 15.18 11.24
CA VAL A 107 9.19 15.52 9.91
C VAL A 107 9.72 14.28 9.20
N PHE A 108 10.56 13.47 9.88
CA PHE A 108 11.10 12.24 9.31
C PHE A 108 10.00 11.28 8.86
N VAL A 109 8.99 11.05 9.70
CA VAL A 109 7.87 10.14 9.34
C VAL A 109 7.10 10.65 8.15
N THR A 110 6.78 11.94 8.11
CA THR A 110 5.96 12.53 7.03
C THR A 110 6.71 12.59 5.71
N GLU A 111 8.00 12.98 5.74
CA GLU A 111 8.76 13.26 4.53
C GLU A 111 9.56 12.06 4.00
N GLN A 112 9.92 11.13 4.89
CA GLN A 112 10.77 10.00 4.52
C GLN A 112 10.07 8.64 4.71
N ALA A 113 9.63 8.30 5.92
CA ALA A 113 9.17 6.95 6.23
C ALA A 113 7.88 6.57 5.49
N ILE A 114 6.87 7.45 5.48
CA ILE A 114 5.61 7.21 4.75
C ILE A 114 5.82 7.10 3.24
N PRO A 115 6.52 8.05 2.57
CA PRO A 115 6.82 7.90 1.15
C PRO A 115 7.67 6.68 0.82
N GLU A 116 8.63 6.31 1.66
CA GLU A 116 9.47 5.13 1.45
C GLU A 116 8.65 3.83 1.49
N LEU A 117 7.75 3.69 2.46
CA LEU A 117 6.89 2.52 2.56
C LEU A 117 5.95 2.39 1.35
N ASP A 118 5.36 3.49 0.89
CA ASP A 118 4.53 3.49 -0.32
C ASP A 118 5.35 3.07 -1.55
N LYS A 119 6.55 3.64 -1.73
CA LYS A 119 7.48 3.29 -2.82
C LYS A 119 7.83 1.80 -2.78
N TYR A 120 8.14 1.26 -1.60
CA TYR A 120 8.45 -0.15 -1.42
C TYR A 120 7.26 -1.03 -1.79
N ARG A 121 6.06 -0.74 -1.28
CA ARG A 121 4.86 -1.53 -1.54
C ARG A 121 4.49 -1.55 -3.02
N TYR A 122 4.45 -0.40 -3.69
CA TYR A 122 4.09 -0.35 -5.10
C TYR A 122 5.13 -1.00 -6.02
N SER A 123 6.41 -0.80 -5.76
CA SER A 123 7.47 -1.49 -6.52
C SER A 123 7.47 -3.00 -6.27
N LYS A 124 7.20 -3.43 -5.04
CA LYS A 124 7.09 -4.85 -4.71
C LYS A 124 5.88 -5.51 -5.36
N LEU A 125 4.70 -4.85 -5.39
CA LEU A 125 3.54 -5.33 -6.14
C LEU A 125 3.88 -5.56 -7.61
N TYR A 126 4.58 -4.61 -8.23
CA TYR A 126 5.01 -4.76 -9.62
C TYR A 126 5.98 -5.94 -9.78
N SER A 127 6.99 -6.05 -8.92
CA SER A 127 7.99 -7.14 -9.02
C SER A 127 7.36 -8.52 -8.79
N GLU A 128 6.44 -8.66 -7.85
CA GLU A 128 5.71 -9.91 -7.60
C GLU A 128 4.78 -10.26 -8.78
N TYR A 129 4.11 -9.27 -9.37
CA TYR A 129 3.29 -9.48 -10.56
C TYR A 129 4.11 -10.05 -11.73
N VAL A 130 5.30 -9.51 -11.97
CA VAL A 130 6.24 -10.02 -12.97
C VAL A 130 6.78 -11.41 -12.59
N ALA A 131 7.11 -11.64 -11.31
CA ALA A 131 7.59 -12.92 -10.82
C ALA A 131 6.54 -14.06 -10.97
N LEU A 132 5.26 -13.72 -10.92
CA LEU A 132 4.15 -14.64 -11.22
C LEU A 132 3.98 -14.94 -12.72
N GLY A 133 4.90 -14.49 -13.57
CA GLY A 133 4.88 -14.71 -15.03
C GLY A 133 3.84 -13.86 -15.77
N LYS A 134 3.29 -12.83 -15.12
CA LYS A 134 2.35 -11.90 -15.77
C LYS A 134 3.10 -10.78 -16.48
N THR A 135 2.57 -10.34 -17.61
CA THR A 135 3.16 -9.26 -18.41
C THR A 135 2.42 -7.96 -18.11
N PRO A 136 3.12 -6.92 -17.62
CA PRO A 136 2.53 -5.60 -17.45
C PRO A 136 2.12 -4.99 -18.79
N ASP A 137 0.99 -4.29 -18.83
CA ASP A 137 0.61 -3.49 -19.99
C ASP A 137 1.52 -2.26 -20.10
N THR A 138 2.16 -2.10 -21.25
CA THR A 138 3.07 -0.98 -21.54
C THR A 138 2.45 0.09 -22.44
N THR A 139 1.15 0.00 -22.70
CA THR A 139 0.40 0.98 -23.52
C THR A 139 0.46 2.35 -22.84
N VAL A 140 0.85 3.37 -23.60
CA VAL A 140 0.88 4.74 -23.09
C VAL A 140 -0.56 5.25 -22.94
N PRO A 141 -0.99 5.64 -21.72
CA PRO A 141 -2.33 6.17 -21.51
C PRO A 141 -2.52 7.52 -22.21
N SER A 142 -3.70 7.68 -22.83
CA SER A 142 -4.15 8.90 -23.51
C SER A 142 -5.64 9.10 -23.24
N LEU A 143 -6.18 10.25 -23.62
CA LEU A 143 -7.62 10.53 -23.52
C LEU A 143 -8.49 9.50 -24.26
N ALA A 144 -7.98 8.95 -25.37
CA ALA A 144 -8.73 8.01 -26.21
C ALA A 144 -8.73 6.58 -25.65
N ASN A 145 -7.73 6.19 -24.88
CA ASN A 145 -7.56 4.78 -24.47
C ASN A 145 -7.56 4.54 -22.95
N VAL A 146 -7.58 5.58 -22.12
CA VAL A 146 -7.47 5.44 -20.66
C VAL A 146 -8.62 4.59 -20.08
N LEU A 147 -9.84 4.73 -20.58
CA LEU A 147 -10.98 3.90 -20.16
C LEU A 147 -10.85 2.47 -20.66
N GLN A 148 -10.41 2.26 -21.91
CA GLN A 148 -10.18 0.91 -22.43
C GLN A 148 -9.10 0.15 -21.64
N ILE A 149 -8.05 0.84 -21.19
CA ILE A 149 -7.03 0.24 -20.32
C ILE A 149 -7.66 -0.16 -18.99
N PHE A 150 -8.48 0.69 -18.38
CA PHE A 150 -9.19 0.37 -17.16
C PHE A 150 -10.14 -0.83 -17.34
N ASP A 151 -10.95 -0.83 -18.38
CA ASP A 151 -11.89 -1.92 -18.70
C ASP A 151 -11.15 -3.24 -18.93
N SER A 152 -9.98 -3.21 -19.56
CA SER A 152 -9.17 -4.40 -19.77
C SER A 152 -8.63 -4.98 -18.45
N MET A 153 -8.25 -4.12 -17.49
CA MET A 153 -7.85 -4.56 -16.15
C MET A 153 -9.03 -5.12 -15.35
N MET A 154 -10.21 -4.48 -15.45
CA MET A 154 -11.45 -4.98 -14.82
C MET A 154 -11.82 -6.34 -15.37
N LYS A 155 -11.84 -6.49 -16.69
CA LYS A 155 -12.09 -7.77 -17.36
C LYS A 155 -11.12 -8.86 -16.90
N ALA A 156 -9.83 -8.56 -16.80
CA ALA A 156 -8.84 -9.53 -16.35
C ALA A 156 -9.07 -10.00 -14.90
N MET A 157 -9.58 -9.12 -14.03
CA MET A 157 -9.98 -9.49 -12.66
C MET A 157 -11.26 -10.31 -12.63
N ASP A 158 -12.24 -9.99 -13.49
CA ASP A 158 -13.50 -10.72 -13.58
C ASP A 158 -13.27 -12.15 -14.11
N GLU A 159 -12.45 -12.31 -15.14
CA GLU A 159 -12.02 -13.64 -15.64
C GLU A 159 -11.23 -14.45 -14.59
N ALA A 160 -10.59 -13.79 -13.65
CA ALA A 160 -9.90 -14.42 -12.53
C ALA A 160 -10.82 -14.63 -11.30
N GLU A 161 -12.13 -14.40 -11.44
CA GLU A 161 -13.14 -14.55 -10.38
C GLU A 161 -12.84 -13.77 -9.10
N VAL A 162 -12.12 -12.62 -9.22
CA VAL A 162 -11.85 -11.75 -8.07
C VAL A 162 -13.12 -10.98 -7.70
N PRO A 163 -13.53 -10.93 -6.42
CA PRO A 163 -14.71 -10.17 -5.99
C PRO A 163 -14.67 -8.72 -6.48
N LEU A 164 -15.81 -8.19 -6.92
CA LEU A 164 -15.92 -6.81 -7.37
C LEU A 164 -15.82 -5.84 -6.21
N GLU A 165 -16.48 -6.18 -5.09
CA GLU A 165 -16.50 -5.35 -3.90
C GLU A 165 -15.10 -5.26 -3.25
N GLY A 166 -14.68 -4.04 -2.95
CA GLY A 166 -13.40 -3.77 -2.30
C GLY A 166 -12.19 -3.66 -3.22
N ARG A 167 -12.36 -3.77 -4.54
CA ARG A 167 -11.27 -3.47 -5.50
C ARG A 167 -10.84 -2.03 -5.35
N ARG A 168 -9.52 -1.78 -5.48
CA ARG A 168 -8.94 -0.44 -5.41
C ARG A 168 -8.06 -0.16 -6.61
N LEU A 169 -8.23 1.03 -7.16
CA LEU A 169 -7.45 1.54 -8.28
C LEU A 169 -6.51 2.64 -7.79
N TYR A 170 -5.22 2.36 -7.79
CA TYR A 170 -4.18 3.34 -7.53
C TYR A 170 -3.77 3.99 -8.84
N VAL A 171 -3.83 5.33 -8.89
CA VAL A 171 -3.57 6.10 -10.10
C VAL A 171 -2.63 7.26 -9.84
N THR A 172 -1.80 7.58 -10.84
CA THR A 172 -1.00 8.80 -10.80
C THR A 172 -1.84 10.05 -11.08
N PRO A 173 -1.41 11.25 -10.66
CA PRO A 173 -2.10 12.51 -10.96
C PRO A 173 -2.37 12.72 -12.46
N THR A 174 -1.44 12.32 -13.32
CA THR A 174 -1.58 12.41 -14.79
C THR A 174 -2.76 11.57 -15.27
N ILE A 175 -2.90 10.34 -14.78
CA ILE A 175 -4.02 9.47 -15.12
C ILE A 175 -5.34 10.02 -14.59
N MET A 176 -5.32 10.52 -13.35
CA MET A 176 -6.50 11.16 -12.77
C MET A 176 -6.97 12.36 -13.60
N GLU A 177 -6.05 13.13 -14.19
CA GLU A 177 -6.37 14.21 -15.11
C GLU A 177 -7.00 13.69 -16.39
N LEU A 178 -6.42 12.66 -17.03
CA LEU A 178 -6.98 12.03 -18.22
C LEU A 178 -8.38 11.47 -17.97
N LEU A 179 -8.60 10.79 -16.85
CA LEU A 179 -9.93 10.30 -16.47
C LEU A 179 -10.94 11.43 -16.26
N LYS A 180 -10.52 12.55 -15.69
CA LYS A 180 -11.39 13.73 -15.56
C LYS A 180 -11.76 14.39 -16.91
N GLN A 181 -10.94 14.22 -17.92
CA GLN A 181 -11.16 14.79 -19.25
C GLN A 181 -11.82 13.81 -20.23
N ALA A 182 -11.90 12.51 -19.90
CA ALA A 182 -12.46 11.48 -20.77
C ALA A 182 -13.93 11.80 -21.13
N ASN A 183 -14.20 11.89 -22.42
CA ASN A 183 -15.50 12.31 -22.94
C ASN A 183 -16.61 11.28 -22.73
N ASP A 184 -16.24 10.00 -22.62
CA ASP A 184 -17.19 8.88 -22.47
C ASP A 184 -17.75 8.75 -21.06
N LEU A 185 -17.15 9.45 -20.07
CA LEU A 185 -17.69 9.53 -18.73
C LEU A 185 -18.87 10.52 -18.66
N ARG A 186 -20.09 10.00 -18.58
CA ARG A 186 -21.27 10.82 -18.30
C ARG A 186 -21.20 11.34 -16.87
N ARG A 187 -20.83 12.60 -16.70
CA ARG A 187 -20.75 13.24 -15.40
C ARG A 187 -22.08 13.88 -15.04
N VAL A 188 -22.67 13.43 -13.95
CA VAL A 188 -23.74 14.20 -13.29
C VAL A 188 -23.06 15.28 -12.44
N VAL A 189 -23.02 16.50 -12.94
CA VAL A 189 -22.55 17.65 -12.15
C VAL A 189 -23.69 18.06 -11.25
N LEU A 190 -23.65 17.67 -9.98
CA LEU A 190 -24.56 18.17 -8.96
C LEU A 190 -24.13 19.60 -8.60
N VAL A 191 -24.84 20.57 -9.13
CA VAL A 191 -24.71 21.96 -8.71
C VAL A 191 -25.40 22.10 -7.35
N GLN A 192 -24.62 22.15 -6.28
CA GLN A 192 -25.16 22.49 -4.97
C GLN A 192 -25.58 23.96 -4.98
N GLN A 193 -26.86 24.23 -4.70
CA GLN A 193 -27.45 25.57 -4.71
C GLN A 193 -26.89 26.55 -3.67
N ALA A 194 -26.05 26.11 -2.74
CA ALA A 194 -25.41 26.97 -1.73
C ALA A 194 -23.93 27.20 -2.12
N GLY A 195 -23.64 28.30 -2.78
CA GLY A 195 -22.28 28.81 -2.96
C GLY A 195 -21.59 28.55 -4.28
N GLY A 196 -22.23 27.96 -5.30
CA GLY A 196 -21.69 27.88 -6.66
C GLY A 196 -20.45 27.00 -6.87
N ALA A 197 -20.05 26.16 -5.91
CA ALA A 197 -18.90 25.28 -6.03
C ALA A 197 -19.23 24.05 -6.89
N VAL A 198 -18.51 23.85 -8.00
CA VAL A 198 -18.62 22.66 -8.85
C VAL A 198 -17.60 21.61 -8.41
N ASN A 199 -18.07 20.48 -7.87
CA ASN A 199 -17.21 19.39 -7.49
C ASN A 199 -16.91 18.49 -8.73
N ARG A 200 -15.65 18.48 -9.16
CA ARG A 200 -15.16 17.68 -10.28
C ARG A 200 -14.34 16.45 -9.85
N ALA A 201 -14.36 16.11 -8.57
CA ALA A 201 -13.61 14.98 -8.06
C ALA A 201 -14.21 13.66 -8.56
N VAL A 202 -13.39 12.81 -9.17
CA VAL A 202 -13.72 11.41 -9.49
C VAL A 202 -13.18 10.56 -8.35
N ARG A 203 -14.08 9.96 -7.56
CA ARG A 203 -13.73 9.16 -6.37
C ARG A 203 -13.85 7.66 -6.62
N SER A 204 -14.72 7.26 -7.51
CA SER A 204 -14.93 5.87 -7.91
C SER A 204 -15.22 5.80 -9.41
N LEU A 205 -14.88 4.67 -9.99
CA LEU A 205 -15.20 4.29 -11.36
C LEU A 205 -15.67 2.83 -11.31
N ASP A 206 -16.90 2.55 -11.77
CA ASP A 206 -17.54 1.24 -11.70
C ASP A 206 -17.48 0.59 -10.30
N ASP A 207 -17.82 1.37 -9.27
CA ASP A 207 -17.76 1.01 -7.84
C ASP A 207 -16.35 0.71 -7.28
N VAL A 208 -15.30 0.88 -8.10
CA VAL A 208 -13.91 0.76 -7.66
C VAL A 208 -13.43 2.07 -7.03
N GLU A 209 -12.98 2.02 -5.80
CA GLU A 209 -12.40 3.18 -5.10
C GLU A 209 -11.08 3.60 -5.74
N MET A 210 -10.98 4.88 -6.12
CA MET A 210 -9.76 5.42 -6.72
C MET A 210 -8.92 6.17 -5.68
N VAL A 211 -7.65 5.79 -5.59
CA VAL A 211 -6.65 6.42 -4.73
C VAL A 211 -5.59 7.10 -5.59
N MET A 212 -5.49 8.43 -5.45
CA MET A 212 -4.45 9.18 -6.14
C MET A 212 -3.13 9.06 -5.40
N VAL A 213 -2.08 8.63 -6.09
CA VAL A 213 -0.73 8.45 -5.54
C VAL A 213 0.26 9.33 -6.31
N PRO A 214 1.11 10.11 -5.63
CA PRO A 214 2.14 10.89 -6.29
C PRO A 214 3.03 10.04 -7.20
N SER A 215 3.34 10.54 -8.41
CA SER A 215 4.12 9.81 -9.41
C SER A 215 5.50 9.39 -8.92
N SER A 216 6.07 10.15 -7.98
CA SER A 216 7.35 9.82 -7.33
C SER A 216 7.31 8.55 -6.47
N ARG A 217 6.10 8.10 -6.03
CA ARG A 217 5.91 6.90 -5.21
C ARG A 217 5.56 5.65 -6.03
N MET A 218 5.21 5.81 -7.32
CA MET A 218 4.76 4.72 -8.20
C MET A 218 5.74 4.44 -9.32
N LYS A 219 6.91 3.88 -9.00
CA LYS A 219 7.88 3.41 -10.00
C LYS A 219 8.15 1.91 -9.85
N THR A 220 8.63 1.31 -10.93
CA THR A 220 8.86 -0.15 -10.99
C THR A 220 9.98 -0.64 -10.09
N ALA A 221 10.96 0.21 -9.79
CA ALA A 221 12.09 -0.14 -8.94
C ALA A 221 12.65 1.08 -8.20
N TYR A 222 13.15 0.84 -6.99
CA TYR A 222 13.84 1.84 -6.17
C TYR A 222 15.12 1.24 -5.59
N ASP A 223 16.11 2.09 -5.41
CA ASP A 223 17.28 1.80 -4.59
C ASP A 223 17.02 2.30 -3.16
N PHE A 224 17.07 1.38 -2.22
CA PHE A 224 16.86 1.65 -0.79
C PHE A 224 18.17 1.72 0.01
N THR A 225 19.33 1.79 -0.63
CA THR A 225 20.63 1.84 0.06
C THR A 225 20.77 3.12 0.88
N ASN A 226 20.47 4.27 0.27
CA ASN A 226 20.51 5.59 0.91
C ASN A 226 19.18 6.34 0.68
N GLY A 227 18.18 6.09 1.52
CA GLY A 227 16.83 6.59 1.27
C GLY A 227 16.09 5.73 0.24
N ALA A 228 15.08 6.28 -0.43
CA ALA A 228 14.29 5.60 -1.45
C ALA A 228 14.34 6.38 -2.77
N VAL A 229 15.40 6.13 -3.56
CA VAL A 229 15.67 6.81 -4.84
C VAL A 229 15.25 5.90 -6.00
N PRO A 230 14.62 6.42 -7.06
CA PRO A 230 14.30 5.59 -8.23
C PRO A 230 15.57 4.95 -8.81
N ALA A 231 15.53 3.65 -9.11
CA ALA A 231 16.62 2.96 -9.80
C ALA A 231 16.83 3.53 -11.22
N VAL A 232 18.01 3.33 -11.80
CA VAL A 232 18.40 3.92 -13.09
C VAL A 232 17.40 3.56 -14.21
N ASP A 233 16.92 2.32 -14.23
CA ASP A 233 15.98 1.80 -15.25
C ASP A 233 14.51 1.82 -14.78
N ALA A 234 14.21 2.50 -13.69
CA ALA A 234 12.87 2.55 -13.14
C ALA A 234 11.89 3.27 -14.09
N LYS A 235 10.83 2.55 -14.48
CA LYS A 235 9.73 3.08 -15.28
C LYS A 235 8.59 3.57 -14.40
N GLN A 236 7.75 4.46 -14.95
CA GLN A 236 6.57 4.94 -14.25
C GLN A 236 5.47 3.88 -14.28
N ILE A 237 4.91 3.55 -13.12
CA ILE A 237 3.66 2.81 -13.01
C ILE A 237 2.54 3.84 -13.03
N ASN A 238 1.63 3.73 -13.98
CA ASN A 238 0.54 4.69 -14.15
C ASN A 238 -0.73 4.30 -13.40
N MET A 239 -1.06 3.00 -13.42
CA MET A 239 -2.26 2.45 -12.77
C MET A 239 -1.94 1.09 -12.15
N ILE A 240 -2.52 0.81 -10.97
CA ILE A 240 -2.52 -0.50 -10.33
C ILE A 240 -3.94 -0.77 -9.87
N LEU A 241 -4.57 -1.81 -10.43
CA LEU A 241 -5.84 -2.33 -9.94
C LEU A 241 -5.56 -3.55 -9.07
N VAL A 242 -6.00 -3.53 -7.82
CA VAL A 242 -5.72 -4.59 -6.85
C VAL A 242 -6.91 -4.81 -5.91
N HIS A 243 -7.09 -6.05 -5.49
CA HIS A 243 -7.99 -6.36 -4.39
C HIS A 243 -7.16 -6.55 -3.10
N PRO A 244 -7.43 -5.83 -2.01
CA PRO A 244 -6.61 -5.86 -0.79
C PRO A 244 -6.40 -7.25 -0.20
N SER A 245 -7.37 -8.16 -0.33
CA SER A 245 -7.23 -9.54 0.17
C SER A 245 -6.16 -10.36 -0.53
N SER A 246 -5.70 -9.94 -1.73
CA SER A 246 -4.63 -10.63 -2.46
C SER A 246 -3.23 -10.20 -2.02
N VAL A 247 -3.15 -9.18 -1.17
CA VAL A 247 -1.87 -8.60 -0.74
C VAL A 247 -1.61 -8.93 0.72
N ILE A 248 -0.41 -9.41 1.01
CA ILE A 248 0.05 -9.68 2.37
C ILE A 248 1.25 -8.76 2.63
N ALA A 249 1.00 -7.64 3.30
CA ALA A 249 1.99 -6.63 3.64
C ALA A 249 1.97 -6.32 5.15
N PRO A 250 2.42 -7.26 5.99
CA PRO A 250 2.41 -7.07 7.43
C PRO A 250 3.54 -6.14 7.87
N ILE A 251 3.27 -5.33 8.89
CA ILE A 251 4.28 -4.58 9.61
C ILE A 251 4.59 -5.36 10.89
N LYS A 252 5.83 -5.84 11.02
CA LYS A 252 6.21 -6.65 12.19
C LYS A 252 6.60 -5.83 13.38
N HIS A 253 7.37 -4.77 13.19
CA HIS A 253 7.91 -3.95 14.25
C HIS A 253 8.08 -2.51 13.75
N SER A 254 7.59 -1.58 14.54
CA SER A 254 7.85 -0.15 14.39
C SER A 254 8.09 0.39 15.80
N ALA A 255 9.26 0.94 16.05
CA ALA A 255 9.60 1.48 17.38
C ALA A 255 10.48 2.71 17.26
N ILE A 256 10.31 3.62 18.22
CA ILE A 256 11.15 4.79 18.41
C ILE A 256 11.80 4.65 19.76
N TYR A 257 13.11 4.75 19.79
CA TYR A 257 13.91 4.73 21.02
C TYR A 257 14.48 6.11 21.25
N LEU A 258 14.28 6.64 22.45
CA LEU A 258 14.87 7.89 22.91
C LEU A 258 15.95 7.55 23.94
N TRP A 259 17.18 7.92 23.65
CA TRP A 259 18.32 7.75 24.55
C TRP A 259 18.61 9.08 25.23
N PRO A 260 18.73 9.13 26.56
CA PRO A 260 19.08 10.36 27.30
C PRO A 260 20.52 10.80 27.07
#